data_ab5acedf80821234c5da55910e459ce5
#
_entry.id   ab5acedf80821234c5da55910e459ce5
#
_cell.length_a   1.000
_cell.length_b   1.000
_cell.length_c   1.000
_cell.angle_alpha   90.00
_cell.angle_beta   90.00
_cell.angle_gamma   90.00
#
_symmetry.space_group_name_H-M   'P 1'
#
loop_
_entity.id
_entity.type
_entity.pdbx_description
1 polymer ?
#
loop_
_entity_poly.entity_id
_entity_poly.type
_entity_poly.pdbx_seq_one_letter_code
_entity_poly.pdbx_strand_id
1 'polypeptide(L)'
;MHAAAGYARGGYAAAMRAGETVYACREQAAALFGVRDPARVVFTMNATHALNLAIHALARPGMRIAVSGYEHNAVMRPLALRGIDPVVLDTPLWDCAAMAGRAKREVAEGAQLFILNHVSNVFGFAAPVEEIASLLDEAGVPLILDASQSAGILEIDVQRHPCLAAVCMPGHKGLYGPQGTGILLVLDDRIARRPLLAGGTGSRSEDMRQPDFLPDALESGTPNVPGIAGLAEGIAFVRAAGTENILAHERGLVGEFARALEKECRIECFTHPSQTGVLSLRVRGAPSEGIAQALARRGVAVRAGLHCAPLAHRTAGTERTGTVRFSFAHDSTAEQTERAAEILCETVKNL
;
A
#
# COMPACT_ATOMS: atom_id res chain seq x y z
N MET A 1 -23.84 11.65 7.15
CA MET A 1 -23.98 12.84 6.28
C MET A 1 -24.09 14.17 7.03
N HIS A 2 -24.48 14.20 8.32
CA HIS A 2 -24.62 15.46 9.08
C HIS A 2 -23.30 16.20 9.41
N ALA A 3 -22.14 15.63 9.09
CA ALA A 3 -20.82 16.22 9.34
C ALA A 3 -20.14 16.81 8.08
N ALA A 4 -20.84 16.86 6.94
CA ALA A 4 -20.27 17.35 5.67
C ALA A 4 -20.35 18.86 5.55
N ALA A 5 -19.82 19.60 6.53
CA ALA A 5 -19.66 21.05 6.44
C ALA A 5 -18.22 21.41 6.09
N GLY A 6 -18.00 22.66 5.67
CA GLY A 6 -16.67 23.15 5.31
C GLY A 6 -15.72 23.12 6.52
N TYR A 7 -14.89 22.10 6.59
CA TYR A 7 -13.81 21.97 7.55
C TYR A 7 -12.91 23.21 7.52
N ALA A 8 -12.54 23.70 8.71
CA ALA A 8 -11.64 24.85 8.93
C ALA A 8 -12.08 26.19 8.26
N ARG A 9 -13.32 26.32 7.76
CA ARG A 9 -13.79 27.51 7.03
C ARG A 9 -14.88 28.32 7.74
N GLY A 10 -15.18 28.04 9.02
CA GLY A 10 -16.16 28.80 9.79
C GLY A 10 -16.28 28.33 11.24
N GLY A 11 -16.70 29.26 12.12
CA GLY A 11 -16.90 29.00 13.55
C GLY A 11 -18.29 28.44 13.91
N TYR A 12 -19.11 28.03 12.94
CA TYR A 12 -20.44 27.47 13.23
C TYR A 12 -20.36 25.96 13.56
N ALA A 13 -21.33 25.49 14.34
CA ALA A 13 -21.29 24.14 14.94
C ALA A 13 -21.05 23.00 13.95
N ALA A 14 -21.59 23.07 12.74
CA ALA A 14 -21.35 21.99 11.74
C ALA A 14 -19.91 21.99 11.21
N ALA A 15 -19.28 23.16 11.02
CA ALA A 15 -17.87 23.25 10.60
C ALA A 15 -16.93 22.78 11.73
N MET A 16 -17.24 23.11 12.99
CA MET A 16 -16.48 22.62 14.15
C MET A 16 -16.54 21.10 14.25
N ARG A 17 -17.73 20.47 14.16
CA ARG A 17 -17.86 19.01 14.15
C ARG A 17 -17.11 18.34 13.00
N ALA A 18 -17.11 18.95 11.80
CA ALA A 18 -16.32 18.46 10.67
C ALA A 18 -14.82 18.48 10.98
N GLY A 19 -14.35 19.54 11.64
CA GLY A 19 -12.95 19.68 12.12
C GLY A 19 -12.59 18.61 13.13
N GLU A 20 -13.45 18.40 14.15
CA GLU A 20 -13.29 17.37 15.17
C GLU A 20 -13.23 15.96 14.55
N THR A 21 -14.09 15.67 13.58
CA THR A 21 -14.09 14.38 12.85
C THR A 21 -12.78 14.14 12.12
N VAL A 22 -12.27 15.14 11.39
CA VAL A 22 -11.01 15.03 10.65
C VAL A 22 -9.84 14.87 11.62
N TYR A 23 -9.82 15.63 12.70
CA TYR A 23 -8.75 15.56 13.71
C TYR A 23 -8.76 14.22 14.45
N ALA A 24 -9.92 13.72 14.87
CA ALA A 24 -10.04 12.41 15.52
C ALA A 24 -9.55 11.25 14.63
N CYS A 25 -9.85 11.28 13.30
CA CYS A 25 -9.30 10.30 12.38
C CYS A 25 -7.76 10.37 12.30
N ARG A 26 -7.21 11.59 12.32
CA ARG A 26 -5.77 11.84 12.30
C ARG A 26 -5.09 11.29 13.55
N GLU A 27 -5.67 11.50 14.73
CA GLU A 27 -5.20 10.93 15.99
C GLU A 27 -5.25 9.40 16.00
N GLN A 28 -6.34 8.82 15.50
CA GLN A 28 -6.48 7.36 15.41
C GLN A 28 -5.43 6.74 14.48
N ALA A 29 -5.16 7.36 13.33
CA ALA A 29 -4.10 6.92 12.43
C ALA A 29 -2.72 7.10 13.07
N ALA A 30 -2.47 8.23 13.72
CA ALA A 30 -1.23 8.48 14.46
C ALA A 30 -0.98 7.39 15.51
N ALA A 31 -2.01 7.03 16.29
CA ALA A 31 -1.93 5.99 17.31
C ALA A 31 -1.71 4.58 16.71
N LEU A 32 -2.32 4.28 15.54
CA LEU A 32 -2.15 2.97 14.88
C LEU A 32 -0.72 2.76 14.37
N PHE A 33 -0.05 3.82 13.90
CA PHE A 33 1.27 3.74 13.27
C PHE A 33 2.42 4.27 14.13
N GLY A 34 2.18 4.61 15.40
CA GLY A 34 3.21 5.12 16.30
C GLY A 34 3.67 6.55 16.00
N VAL A 35 2.88 7.36 15.29
CA VAL A 35 3.22 8.76 14.99
C VAL A 35 2.95 9.63 16.21
N ARG A 36 3.98 10.35 16.71
CA ARG A 36 3.85 11.17 17.93
C ARG A 36 3.04 12.44 17.73
N ASP A 37 3.22 13.09 16.59
CA ASP A 37 2.52 14.32 16.24
C ASP A 37 1.46 14.04 15.16
N PRO A 38 0.17 14.11 15.50
CA PRO A 38 -0.90 13.85 14.53
C PRO A 38 -0.86 14.77 13.29
N ALA A 39 -0.26 15.95 13.37
CA ALA A 39 -0.09 16.83 12.21
C ALA A 39 0.73 16.20 11.08
N ARG A 40 1.57 15.20 11.40
CA ARG A 40 2.35 14.41 10.42
C ARG A 40 1.56 13.36 9.67
N VAL A 41 0.31 13.14 10.05
CA VAL A 41 -0.64 12.29 9.30
C VAL A 41 -1.35 13.18 8.29
N VAL A 42 -1.03 13.10 7.02
CA VAL A 42 -1.59 13.91 5.94
C VAL A 42 -2.60 13.08 5.15
N PHE A 43 -3.83 13.59 4.99
CA PHE A 43 -4.82 12.94 4.15
C PHE A 43 -4.57 13.20 2.68
N THR A 44 -4.71 12.15 1.89
CA THR A 44 -4.54 12.16 0.43
C THR A 44 -5.75 11.51 -0.24
N MET A 45 -5.88 11.66 -1.54
CA MET A 45 -6.96 11.01 -2.30
C MET A 45 -6.81 9.49 -2.38
N ASN A 46 -5.58 8.97 -2.29
CA ASN A 46 -5.22 7.56 -2.36
C ASN A 46 -3.70 7.40 -2.17
N ALA A 47 -3.20 6.15 -2.14
CA ALA A 47 -1.77 5.88 -2.04
C ALA A 47 -0.95 6.45 -3.20
N THR A 48 -1.49 6.48 -4.42
CA THR A 48 -0.79 7.06 -5.57
C THR A 48 -0.49 8.53 -5.36
N HIS A 49 -1.43 9.29 -4.80
CA HIS A 49 -1.20 10.70 -4.44
C HIS A 49 -0.14 10.81 -3.35
N ALA A 50 -0.21 10.00 -2.28
CA ALA A 50 0.77 9.98 -1.20
C ALA A 50 2.20 9.68 -1.72
N LEU A 51 2.35 8.65 -2.56
CA LEU A 51 3.62 8.27 -3.19
C LEU A 51 4.17 9.38 -4.10
N ASN A 52 3.30 10.02 -4.89
CA ASN A 52 3.73 11.14 -5.73
C ASN A 52 4.22 12.32 -4.90
N LEU A 53 3.59 12.65 -3.76
CA LEU A 53 4.06 13.68 -2.82
C LEU A 53 5.45 13.34 -2.28
N ALA A 54 5.63 12.15 -1.74
CA ALA A 54 6.90 11.72 -1.15
C ALA A 54 8.02 11.65 -2.20
N ILE A 55 7.77 11.06 -3.37
CA ILE A 55 8.72 10.96 -4.48
C ILE A 55 9.05 12.36 -5.03
N HIS A 56 8.03 13.24 -5.18
CA HIS A 56 8.26 14.62 -5.61
C HIS A 56 9.20 15.37 -4.66
N ALA A 57 9.04 15.17 -3.39
CA ALA A 57 9.80 15.88 -2.38
C ALA A 57 11.24 15.37 -2.26
N LEU A 58 11.45 14.05 -2.31
CA LEU A 58 12.71 13.41 -1.94
C LEU A 58 13.55 12.94 -3.13
N ALA A 59 12.92 12.49 -4.23
CA ALA A 59 13.63 11.99 -5.39
C ALA A 59 13.99 13.10 -6.40
N ARG A 60 15.22 13.06 -6.93
CA ARG A 60 15.73 14.00 -7.94
C ARG A 60 16.47 13.25 -9.04
N PRO A 61 16.48 13.76 -10.28
CA PRO A 61 17.36 13.27 -11.34
C PRO A 61 18.82 13.25 -10.88
N GLY A 62 19.54 12.20 -11.23
CA GLY A 62 20.94 11.99 -10.86
C GLY A 62 21.17 11.35 -9.50
N MET A 63 20.14 11.19 -8.67
CA MET A 63 20.24 10.39 -7.43
C MET A 63 20.27 8.89 -7.75
N ARG A 64 21.11 8.14 -7.02
CA ARG A 64 21.04 6.68 -7.00
C ARG A 64 19.90 6.26 -6.08
N ILE A 65 18.79 5.82 -6.66
CA ILE A 65 17.59 5.41 -5.95
C ILE A 65 17.40 3.90 -6.12
N ALA A 66 17.24 3.17 -5.03
CA ALA A 66 16.96 1.74 -5.05
C ALA A 66 15.45 1.49 -4.84
N VAL A 67 14.90 0.54 -5.60
CA VAL A 67 13.51 0.09 -5.49
C VAL A 67 13.44 -1.43 -5.42
N SER A 68 12.39 -1.99 -4.80
CA SER A 68 12.21 -3.45 -4.83
C SER A 68 11.88 -3.95 -6.23
N GLY A 69 12.17 -5.22 -6.52
CA GLY A 69 11.74 -5.89 -7.75
C GLY A 69 10.22 -6.09 -7.85
N TYR A 70 9.47 -5.71 -6.82
CA TYR A 70 8.03 -5.98 -6.69
C TYR A 70 7.17 -4.70 -6.68
N GLU A 71 7.73 -3.57 -7.14
CA GLU A 71 7.06 -2.28 -7.09
C GLU A 71 5.81 -2.19 -7.97
N HIS A 72 4.83 -1.46 -7.44
CA HIS A 72 3.63 -1.07 -8.19
C HIS A 72 3.92 0.13 -9.12
N ASN A 73 3.13 0.29 -10.18
CA ASN A 73 3.21 1.44 -11.09
C ASN A 73 3.07 2.81 -10.40
N ALA A 74 2.49 2.87 -9.19
CA ALA A 74 2.39 4.08 -8.39
C ALA A 74 3.75 4.60 -7.90
N VAL A 75 4.79 3.74 -7.89
CA VAL A 75 6.19 4.09 -7.64
C VAL A 75 6.95 4.29 -8.96
N MET A 76 6.86 3.31 -9.87
CA MET A 76 7.69 3.30 -11.08
C MET A 76 7.35 4.44 -12.05
N ARG A 77 6.06 4.75 -12.23
CA ARG A 77 5.64 5.80 -13.16
C ARG A 77 6.04 7.22 -12.71
N PRO A 78 5.88 7.63 -11.45
CA PRO A 78 6.40 8.92 -10.98
C PRO A 78 7.91 9.06 -11.13
N LEU A 79 8.69 8.00 -10.91
CA LEU A 79 10.14 8.01 -11.14
C LEU A 79 10.45 8.21 -12.62
N ALA A 80 9.83 7.41 -13.50
CA ALA A 80 10.03 7.51 -14.94
C ALA A 80 9.61 8.89 -15.50
N LEU A 81 8.47 9.44 -15.04
CA LEU A 81 7.99 10.77 -15.42
C LEU A 81 9.00 11.88 -15.07
N ARG A 82 9.84 11.67 -14.07
CA ARG A 82 10.87 12.59 -13.61
C ARG A 82 12.24 12.33 -14.23
N GLY A 83 12.33 11.38 -15.17
CA GLY A 83 13.60 10.99 -15.79
C GLY A 83 14.53 10.26 -14.81
N ILE A 84 14.00 9.59 -13.81
CA ILE A 84 14.74 8.80 -12.82
C ILE A 84 14.65 7.33 -13.20
N ASP A 85 15.79 6.70 -13.44
CA ASP A 85 15.91 5.25 -13.66
C ASP A 85 16.47 4.62 -12.38
N PRO A 86 15.63 3.96 -11.56
CA PRO A 86 16.07 3.42 -10.27
C PRO A 86 16.81 2.10 -10.44
N VAL A 87 17.71 1.81 -9.51
CA VAL A 87 18.31 0.49 -9.37
C VAL A 87 17.28 -0.46 -8.77
N VAL A 88 17.00 -1.56 -9.46
CA VAL A 88 16.04 -2.56 -9.02
C VAL A 88 16.74 -3.62 -8.17
N LEU A 89 16.24 -3.87 -6.97
CA LEU A 89 16.60 -5.02 -6.14
C LEU A 89 15.93 -6.27 -6.74
N ASP A 90 16.47 -6.72 -7.87
CA ASP A 90 15.98 -7.89 -8.60
C ASP A 90 16.46 -9.17 -7.90
N THR A 91 15.54 -9.84 -7.20
CA THR A 91 15.81 -11.03 -6.38
C THR A 91 14.68 -12.03 -6.52
N PRO A 92 14.96 -13.35 -6.37
CA PRO A 92 13.91 -14.36 -6.48
C PRO A 92 12.73 -14.10 -5.55
N LEU A 93 11.54 -14.49 -5.98
CA LEU A 93 10.33 -14.41 -5.17
C LEU A 93 10.51 -15.20 -3.86
N TRP A 94 10.14 -14.61 -2.74
CA TRP A 94 10.26 -15.14 -1.37
C TRP A 94 11.69 -15.15 -0.77
N ASP A 95 12.72 -14.75 -1.52
CA ASP A 95 14.09 -14.72 -1.02
C ASP A 95 14.39 -13.39 -0.31
N CYS A 96 13.95 -13.30 0.95
CA CYS A 96 14.19 -12.13 1.82
C CYS A 96 15.68 -11.88 2.03
N ALA A 97 16.49 -12.94 2.19
CA ALA A 97 17.92 -12.81 2.43
C ALA A 97 18.65 -12.24 1.21
N ALA A 98 18.28 -12.69 0.00
CA ALA A 98 18.82 -12.12 -1.24
C ALA A 98 18.45 -10.65 -1.38
N MET A 99 17.20 -10.26 -1.03
CA MET A 99 16.77 -8.87 -1.09
C MET A 99 17.52 -7.97 -0.11
N ALA A 100 17.69 -8.38 1.14
CA ALA A 100 18.47 -7.66 2.13
C ALA A 100 19.95 -7.56 1.74
N GLY A 101 20.53 -8.67 1.23
CA GLY A 101 21.90 -8.68 0.71
C GLY A 101 22.09 -7.75 -0.51
N ARG A 102 21.08 -7.65 -1.37
CA ARG A 102 21.10 -6.69 -2.49
C ARG A 102 20.98 -5.25 -1.99
N ALA A 103 20.10 -4.98 -1.02
CA ALA A 103 19.98 -3.67 -0.40
C ALA A 103 21.29 -3.21 0.25
N LYS A 104 21.98 -4.11 0.98
CA LYS A 104 23.29 -3.84 1.57
C LYS A 104 24.33 -3.42 0.53
N ARG A 105 24.35 -4.07 -0.64
CA ARG A 105 25.25 -3.69 -1.74
C ARG A 105 24.92 -2.31 -2.28
N GLU A 106 23.63 -2.00 -2.47
CA GLU A 106 23.22 -0.68 -2.96
C GLU A 106 23.58 0.45 -1.99
N VAL A 107 23.48 0.21 -0.68
CA VAL A 107 23.98 1.16 0.34
C VAL A 107 25.48 1.38 0.17
N ALA A 108 26.27 0.31 0.05
CA ALA A 108 27.72 0.40 -0.15
C ALA A 108 28.10 1.11 -1.48
N GLU A 109 27.27 1.02 -2.50
CA GLU A 109 27.42 1.68 -3.78
C GLU A 109 26.89 3.13 -3.80
N GLY A 110 26.45 3.65 -2.64
CA GLY A 110 26.06 5.04 -2.46
C GLY A 110 24.61 5.36 -2.82
N ALA A 111 23.67 4.43 -2.62
CA ALA A 111 22.26 4.72 -2.72
C ALA A 111 21.85 5.85 -1.75
N GLN A 112 21.06 6.79 -2.25
CA GLN A 112 20.68 8.02 -1.54
C GLN A 112 19.21 8.04 -1.12
N LEU A 113 18.41 7.10 -1.62
CA LEU A 113 16.99 6.91 -1.29
C LEU A 113 16.59 5.47 -1.60
N PHE A 114 15.84 4.87 -0.72
CA PHE A 114 15.12 3.61 -0.99
C PHE A 114 13.62 3.87 -1.10
N ILE A 115 12.95 3.16 -2.00
CA ILE A 115 11.50 3.12 -2.10
C ILE A 115 11.12 1.65 -2.15
N LEU A 116 10.41 1.16 -1.13
CA LEU A 116 10.10 -0.26 -1.01
C LEU A 116 8.59 -0.48 -0.91
N ASN A 117 8.09 -1.39 -1.72
CA ASN A 117 6.80 -2.00 -1.54
C ASN A 117 6.88 -2.98 -0.35
N HIS A 118 6.14 -2.71 0.72
CA HIS A 118 6.14 -3.56 1.92
C HIS A 118 5.55 -4.93 1.65
N VAL A 119 4.46 -4.99 0.86
CA VAL A 119 3.82 -6.25 0.43
C VAL A 119 3.44 -6.17 -1.03
N SER A 120 3.90 -7.13 -1.82
CA SER A 120 3.55 -7.23 -3.22
C SER A 120 2.04 -7.42 -3.42
N ASN A 121 1.42 -6.54 -4.18
CA ASN A 121 0.02 -6.65 -4.55
C ASN A 121 -0.28 -7.80 -5.53
N VAL A 122 0.75 -8.45 -6.06
CA VAL A 122 0.64 -9.61 -6.95
C VAL A 122 0.73 -10.91 -6.17
N PHE A 123 1.76 -11.05 -5.33
CA PHE A 123 2.11 -12.34 -4.72
C PHE A 123 1.82 -12.40 -3.22
N GLY A 124 1.47 -11.29 -2.57
CA GLY A 124 1.38 -11.25 -1.10
C GLY A 124 2.75 -11.40 -0.40
N PHE A 125 3.85 -11.31 -1.16
CA PHE A 125 5.21 -11.36 -0.62
C PHE A 125 5.47 -10.14 0.25
N ALA A 126 5.74 -10.34 1.52
CA ALA A 126 6.20 -9.32 2.44
C ALA A 126 7.72 -9.16 2.32
N ALA A 127 8.16 -7.98 1.88
CA ALA A 127 9.57 -7.63 1.82
C ALA A 127 10.19 -7.60 3.24
N PRO A 128 11.49 -7.89 3.40
CA PRO A 128 12.18 -7.86 4.70
C PRO A 128 12.49 -6.41 5.12
N VAL A 129 11.44 -5.60 5.33
CA VAL A 129 11.55 -4.16 5.58
C VAL A 129 12.30 -3.88 6.87
N GLU A 130 12.07 -4.64 7.94
CA GLU A 130 12.75 -4.48 9.23
C GLU A 130 14.28 -4.63 9.09
N GLU A 131 14.73 -5.66 8.36
CA GLU A 131 16.16 -5.90 8.12
C GLU A 131 16.78 -4.81 7.23
N ILE A 132 16.08 -4.43 6.15
CA ILE A 132 16.56 -3.38 5.25
C ILE A 132 16.56 -2.03 5.96
N ALA A 133 15.52 -1.69 6.72
CA ALA A 133 15.43 -0.43 7.44
C ALA A 133 16.55 -0.30 8.48
N SER A 134 16.90 -1.39 9.17
CA SER A 134 18.07 -1.38 10.10
C SER A 134 19.38 -1.03 9.39
N LEU A 135 19.60 -1.57 8.18
CA LEU A 135 20.76 -1.20 7.35
C LEU A 135 20.74 0.27 6.93
N LEU A 136 19.55 0.79 6.61
CA LEU A 136 19.37 2.18 6.19
C LEU A 136 19.52 3.16 7.35
N ASP A 137 19.09 2.78 8.56
CA ASP A 137 19.29 3.55 9.79
C ASP A 137 20.79 3.76 10.06
N GLU A 138 21.59 2.68 9.98
CA GLU A 138 23.04 2.73 10.15
C GLU A 138 23.72 3.62 9.09
N ALA A 139 23.20 3.59 7.86
CA ALA A 139 23.76 4.35 6.74
C ALA A 139 23.23 5.78 6.63
N GLY A 140 22.18 6.15 7.38
CA GLY A 140 21.51 7.45 7.28
C GLY A 140 20.80 7.66 5.93
N VAL A 141 20.34 6.57 5.28
CA VAL A 141 19.68 6.61 3.97
C VAL A 141 18.16 6.59 4.15
N PRO A 142 17.42 7.56 3.61
CA PRO A 142 15.97 7.63 3.79
C PRO A 142 15.22 6.53 3.02
N LEU A 143 14.07 6.11 3.59
CA LEU A 143 13.16 5.12 3.04
C LEU A 143 11.76 5.71 2.85
N ILE A 144 11.19 5.58 1.65
CA ILE A 144 9.76 5.70 1.37
C ILE A 144 9.16 4.29 1.36
N LEU A 145 8.20 4.04 2.24
CA LEU A 145 7.51 2.75 2.33
C LEU A 145 6.13 2.83 1.65
N ASP A 146 5.93 2.03 0.61
CA ASP A 146 4.58 1.77 0.06
C ASP A 146 3.89 0.69 0.89
N ALA A 147 3.06 1.14 1.82
CA ALA A 147 2.27 0.29 2.71
C ALA A 147 0.87 -0.03 2.15
N SER A 148 0.69 0.05 0.83
CA SER A 148 -0.63 -0.12 0.19
C SER A 148 -1.28 -1.49 0.42
N GLN A 149 -0.51 -2.51 0.76
CA GLN A 149 -1.01 -3.87 1.02
C GLN A 149 -0.73 -4.32 2.46
N SER A 150 0.00 -3.51 3.23
CA SER A 150 0.40 -3.87 4.60
C SER A 150 -0.29 -3.05 5.67
N ALA A 151 -0.67 -1.79 5.38
CA ALA A 151 -1.38 -0.95 6.35
C ALA A 151 -2.70 -1.61 6.79
N GLY A 152 -2.85 -1.83 8.10
CA GLY A 152 -3.98 -2.55 8.69
C GLY A 152 -3.87 -4.08 8.70
N ILE A 153 -2.80 -4.65 8.09
CA ILE A 153 -2.55 -6.09 7.99
C ILE A 153 -1.26 -6.49 8.71
N LEU A 154 -0.18 -5.73 8.49
CA LEU A 154 1.09 -5.90 9.21
C LEU A 154 1.24 -4.76 10.22
N GLU A 155 1.95 -5.04 11.30
CA GLU A 155 2.37 -3.98 12.21
C GLU A 155 3.33 -3.03 11.50
N ILE A 156 3.09 -1.73 11.62
CA ILE A 156 3.97 -0.67 11.14
C ILE A 156 4.09 0.34 12.30
N ASP A 157 5.25 0.34 12.97
CA ASP A 157 5.59 1.34 13.97
C ASP A 157 6.72 2.22 13.44
N VAL A 158 6.38 3.47 13.10
CA VAL A 158 7.34 4.41 12.51
C VAL A 158 8.45 4.85 13.48
N GLN A 159 8.33 4.54 14.77
CA GLN A 159 9.35 4.88 15.75
C GLN A 159 10.52 3.90 15.76
N ARG A 160 10.34 2.70 15.18
CA ARG A 160 11.39 1.67 15.15
C ARG A 160 12.54 2.04 14.21
N HIS A 161 12.26 2.75 13.12
CA HIS A 161 13.23 3.03 12.08
C HIS A 161 13.28 4.52 11.70
N PRO A 162 14.27 5.26 12.21
CA PRO A 162 14.50 6.66 11.87
C PRO A 162 14.72 6.94 10.38
N CYS A 163 15.13 5.95 9.59
CA CYS A 163 15.27 6.07 8.13
C CYS A 163 13.94 6.23 7.40
N LEU A 164 12.81 5.85 8.01
CA LEU A 164 11.50 6.06 7.42
C LEU A 164 11.25 7.55 7.22
N ALA A 165 11.29 8.00 5.98
CA ALA A 165 10.99 9.38 5.59
C ALA A 165 9.51 9.59 5.31
N ALA A 166 8.85 8.56 4.75
CA ALA A 166 7.43 8.56 4.44
C ALA A 166 6.85 7.14 4.45
N VAL A 167 5.59 7.02 4.91
CA VAL A 167 4.78 5.81 4.72
C VAL A 167 3.51 6.18 3.98
N CYS A 168 3.23 5.51 2.87
CA CYS A 168 2.14 5.83 1.95
C CYS A 168 1.12 4.69 1.90
N MET A 169 -0.18 5.00 2.06
CA MET A 169 -1.21 3.97 2.09
C MET A 169 -2.57 4.48 1.59
N PRO A 170 -3.42 3.61 1.00
CA PRO A 170 -4.80 3.93 0.69
C PRO A 170 -5.71 3.65 1.89
N GLY A 171 -6.80 4.39 2.02
CA GLY A 171 -7.80 4.12 3.05
C GLY A 171 -8.70 2.91 2.74
N HIS A 172 -8.89 2.58 1.46
CA HIS A 172 -9.89 1.61 0.98
C HIS A 172 -9.40 0.16 0.84
N LYS A 173 -8.25 -0.18 1.43
CA LYS A 173 -7.75 -1.56 1.48
C LYS A 173 -7.75 -2.06 2.94
N GLY A 174 -6.64 -2.50 3.47
CA GLY A 174 -6.55 -3.03 4.83
C GLY A 174 -6.90 -2.05 5.95
N LEU A 175 -7.13 -0.77 5.66
CA LEU A 175 -7.72 0.18 6.62
C LEU A 175 -9.25 0.23 6.58
N TYR A 176 -9.92 -0.54 5.73
CA TYR A 176 -11.38 -0.68 5.62
C TYR A 176 -12.16 0.64 5.45
N GLY A 177 -11.50 1.70 5.04
CA GLY A 177 -12.11 3.00 4.75
C GLY A 177 -12.70 3.07 3.33
N PRO A 178 -13.43 4.14 2.99
CA PRO A 178 -14.01 4.32 1.66
C PRO A 178 -12.96 4.69 0.62
N GLN A 179 -13.28 4.45 -0.66
CA GLN A 179 -12.51 4.94 -1.80
C GLN A 179 -12.41 6.48 -1.77
N GLY A 180 -11.36 7.01 -2.38
CA GLY A 180 -11.10 8.47 -2.36
C GLY A 180 -10.47 8.95 -1.06
N THR A 181 -9.89 8.04 -0.27
CA THR A 181 -9.11 8.32 0.94
C THR A 181 -7.76 7.64 0.89
N GLY A 182 -6.76 8.27 1.46
CA GLY A 182 -5.41 7.75 1.67
C GLY A 182 -4.69 8.54 2.75
N ILE A 183 -3.58 8.03 3.18
CA ILE A 183 -2.73 8.62 4.22
C ILE A 183 -1.28 8.66 3.72
N LEU A 184 -0.63 9.79 3.98
CA LEU A 184 0.82 9.97 3.96
C LEU A 184 1.27 10.27 5.38
N LEU A 185 2.11 9.43 5.96
CA LEU A 185 2.83 9.76 7.18
C LEU A 185 4.11 10.51 6.78
N VAL A 186 4.24 11.75 7.22
CA VAL A 186 5.36 12.64 6.90
C VAL A 186 6.37 12.58 8.04
N LEU A 187 7.46 11.85 7.85
CA LEU A 187 8.48 11.65 8.87
C LEU A 187 9.75 12.47 8.60
N ASP A 188 9.91 12.95 7.36
CA ASP A 188 10.98 13.84 6.93
C ASP A 188 10.41 15.23 6.57
N ASP A 189 10.91 16.28 7.23
CA ASP A 189 10.43 17.66 7.07
C ASP A 189 10.66 18.23 5.66
N ARG A 190 11.56 17.63 4.86
CA ARG A 190 11.76 18.01 3.46
C ARG A 190 10.50 17.83 2.63
N ILE A 191 9.60 16.91 3.01
CA ILE A 191 8.35 16.64 2.31
C ILE A 191 7.39 17.83 2.44
N ALA A 192 7.23 18.38 3.64
CA ALA A 192 6.37 19.54 3.89
C ALA A 192 6.78 20.79 3.09
N ARG A 193 8.07 20.93 2.80
CA ARG A 193 8.64 22.08 2.07
C ARG A 193 8.48 21.99 0.55
N ARG A 194 7.91 20.90 0.02
CA ARG A 194 7.78 20.67 -1.42
C ARG A 194 6.40 20.11 -1.76
N PRO A 195 5.33 20.90 -1.58
CA PRO A 195 3.98 20.47 -1.93
C PRO A 195 3.89 20.18 -3.44
N LEU A 196 3.10 19.18 -3.80
CA LEU A 196 2.77 18.86 -5.19
C LEU A 196 1.62 19.74 -5.70
N LEU A 197 0.70 20.09 -4.80
CA LEU A 197 -0.44 20.95 -5.07
C LEU A 197 -0.41 22.14 -4.11
N ALA A 198 -0.66 23.33 -4.63
CA ALA A 198 -0.80 24.53 -3.84
C ALA A 198 -2.23 25.08 -3.95
N GLY A 199 -2.75 25.68 -2.89
CA GLY A 199 -4.11 26.24 -2.87
C GLY A 199 -4.56 26.60 -1.47
N GLY A 200 -5.85 26.98 -1.34
CA GLY A 200 -6.39 27.35 -0.04
C GLY A 200 -6.47 26.19 0.93
N THR A 201 -5.96 26.40 2.15
CA THR A 201 -5.93 25.38 3.23
C THR A 201 -6.91 25.74 4.36
N GLY A 202 -7.44 26.95 4.38
CA GLY A 202 -8.28 27.47 5.45
C GLY A 202 -7.50 28.25 6.52
N SER A 203 -6.19 28.18 6.53
CA SER A 203 -5.28 28.93 7.41
C SER A 203 -4.51 30.00 6.64
N ARG A 204 -3.98 31.02 7.35
CA ARG A 204 -3.15 32.12 6.80
C ARG A 204 -3.70 32.70 5.49
N SER A 205 -5.01 32.99 5.44
CA SER A 205 -5.68 33.47 4.23
C SER A 205 -5.13 34.77 3.67
N GLU A 206 -4.40 35.53 4.47
CA GLU A 206 -3.73 36.78 4.09
C GLU A 206 -2.38 36.56 3.37
N ASP A 207 -1.76 35.37 3.48
CA ASP A 207 -0.50 35.05 2.82
C ASP A 207 -0.77 34.38 1.46
N MET A 208 -0.16 34.89 0.40
CA MET A 208 -0.23 34.31 -0.95
C MET A 208 0.68 33.10 -1.12
N ARG A 209 1.56 32.81 -0.18
CA ARG A 209 2.45 31.66 -0.18
C ARG A 209 1.75 30.47 0.45
N GLN A 210 2.07 29.25 -0.03
CA GLN A 210 1.63 28.02 0.60
C GLN A 210 2.14 27.96 2.04
N PRO A 211 1.33 27.58 3.03
CA PRO A 211 1.81 27.30 4.38
C PRO A 211 2.97 26.30 4.39
N ASP A 212 3.90 26.45 5.33
CA ASP A 212 5.08 25.60 5.48
C ASP A 212 5.00 24.65 6.68
N PHE A 213 3.85 24.60 7.34
CA PHE A 213 3.56 23.70 8.46
C PHE A 213 2.57 22.60 8.06
N LEU A 214 2.70 21.45 8.70
CA LEU A 214 1.79 20.30 8.53
C LEU A 214 0.52 20.46 9.37
N PRO A 215 -0.60 19.93 8.90
CA PRO A 215 -0.79 19.24 7.61
C PRO A 215 -1.04 20.19 6.42
N ASP A 216 -1.23 21.48 6.67
CA ASP A 216 -1.69 22.49 5.72
C ASP A 216 -0.78 22.63 4.50
N ALA A 217 0.53 22.43 4.69
CA ALA A 217 1.49 22.43 3.58
C ALA A 217 1.11 21.47 2.45
N LEU A 218 0.43 20.35 2.75
CA LEU A 218 0.17 19.25 1.83
C LEU A 218 -1.32 18.96 1.61
N GLU A 219 -2.23 19.59 2.40
CA GLU A 219 -3.69 19.40 2.31
C GLU A 219 -4.37 20.60 1.68
N SER A 220 -4.01 20.93 0.44
CA SER A 220 -4.65 22.04 -0.29
C SER A 220 -6.04 21.64 -0.79
N GLY A 221 -6.99 22.56 -0.66
CA GLY A 221 -8.37 22.39 -1.09
C GLY A 221 -9.30 21.94 0.02
N THR A 222 -10.56 21.62 -0.33
CA THR A 222 -11.53 21.08 0.63
C THR A 222 -11.35 19.58 0.77
N PRO A 223 -11.07 19.05 1.99
CA PRO A 223 -10.88 17.63 2.19
C PRO A 223 -12.16 16.82 2.04
N ASN A 224 -12.03 15.55 1.75
CA ASN A 224 -13.13 14.58 1.71
C ASN A 224 -13.59 14.21 3.13
N VAL A 225 -14.25 15.14 3.83
CA VAL A 225 -14.71 14.92 5.22
C VAL A 225 -15.56 13.67 5.37
N PRO A 226 -16.56 13.38 4.50
CA PRO A 226 -17.32 12.13 4.61
C PRO A 226 -16.47 10.87 4.46
N GLY A 227 -15.49 10.89 3.53
CA GLY A 227 -14.56 9.79 3.36
C GLY A 227 -13.64 9.60 4.55
N ILE A 228 -13.13 10.70 5.14
CA ILE A 228 -12.28 10.67 6.32
C ILE A 228 -13.07 10.15 7.54
N ALA A 229 -14.35 10.50 7.70
CA ALA A 229 -15.21 9.95 8.74
C ALA A 229 -15.35 8.42 8.60
N GLY A 230 -15.58 7.92 7.37
CA GLY A 230 -15.61 6.48 7.12
C GLY A 230 -14.25 5.79 7.33
N LEU A 231 -13.15 6.47 7.03
CA LEU A 231 -11.80 5.96 7.29
C LEU A 231 -11.53 5.85 8.80
N ALA A 232 -12.04 6.77 9.62
CA ALA A 232 -11.94 6.70 11.07
C ALA A 232 -12.59 5.41 11.62
N GLU A 233 -13.77 5.05 11.13
CA GLU A 233 -14.45 3.81 11.49
C GLU A 233 -13.66 2.56 11.05
N GLY A 234 -13.08 2.58 9.85
CA GLY A 234 -12.20 1.50 9.37
C GLY A 234 -10.94 1.35 10.22
N ILE A 235 -10.28 2.44 10.60
CA ILE A 235 -9.12 2.41 11.52
C ILE A 235 -9.52 1.91 12.90
N ALA A 236 -10.69 2.33 13.42
CA ALA A 236 -11.21 1.84 14.70
C ALA A 236 -11.47 0.33 14.66
N PHE A 237 -12.04 -0.18 13.57
CA PHE A 237 -12.20 -1.61 13.33
C PHE A 237 -10.86 -2.36 13.34
N VAL A 238 -9.85 -1.89 12.59
CA VAL A 238 -8.51 -2.51 12.55
C VAL A 238 -7.88 -2.57 13.93
N ARG A 239 -7.99 -1.49 14.72
CA ARG A 239 -7.48 -1.44 16.09
C ARG A 239 -8.19 -2.40 17.03
N ALA A 240 -9.51 -2.56 16.86
CA ALA A 240 -10.30 -3.48 17.68
C ALA A 240 -10.05 -4.96 17.31
N ALA A 241 -9.95 -5.27 16.00
CA ALA A 241 -9.68 -6.62 15.53
C ALA A 241 -8.23 -7.06 15.79
N GLY A 242 -7.28 -6.12 15.69
CA GLY A 242 -5.84 -6.36 15.75
C GLY A 242 -5.27 -6.84 14.42
N THR A 243 -4.19 -6.21 13.98
CA THR A 243 -3.52 -6.55 12.69
C THR A 243 -3.06 -8.01 12.64
N GLU A 244 -2.56 -8.54 13.76
CA GLU A 244 -2.13 -9.95 13.85
C GLU A 244 -3.29 -10.93 13.64
N ASN A 245 -4.46 -10.66 14.19
CA ASN A 245 -5.64 -11.49 14.02
C ASN A 245 -6.17 -11.44 12.58
N ILE A 246 -6.19 -10.24 11.99
CA ILE A 246 -6.56 -10.05 10.57
C ILE A 246 -5.62 -10.85 9.68
N LEU A 247 -4.32 -10.70 9.85
CA LEU A 247 -3.30 -11.44 9.09
C LEU A 247 -3.41 -12.95 9.26
N ALA A 248 -3.60 -13.43 10.49
CA ALA A 248 -3.74 -14.86 10.78
C ALA A 248 -4.96 -15.46 10.08
N HIS A 249 -6.09 -14.75 10.10
CA HIS A 249 -7.31 -15.15 9.41
C HIS A 249 -7.09 -15.22 7.89
N GLU A 250 -6.55 -14.15 7.28
CA GLU A 250 -6.28 -14.10 5.84
C GLU A 250 -5.30 -15.19 5.39
N ARG A 251 -4.23 -15.44 6.15
CA ARG A 251 -3.28 -16.53 5.90
C ARG A 251 -3.92 -17.92 5.98
N GLY A 252 -4.82 -18.10 6.96
CA GLY A 252 -5.60 -19.33 7.10
C GLY A 252 -6.38 -19.63 5.83
N LEU A 253 -7.14 -18.65 5.32
CA LEU A 253 -7.92 -18.77 4.10
C LEU A 253 -7.06 -19.02 2.86
N VAL A 254 -5.93 -18.33 2.72
CA VAL A 254 -4.95 -18.58 1.64
C VAL A 254 -4.45 -20.02 1.68
N GLY A 255 -4.12 -20.53 2.87
CA GLY A 255 -3.63 -21.90 3.06
C GLY A 255 -4.72 -22.96 2.73
N GLU A 256 -5.97 -22.72 3.13
CA GLU A 256 -7.11 -23.59 2.80
C GLU A 256 -7.35 -23.61 1.30
N PHE A 257 -7.38 -22.44 0.65
CA PHE A 257 -7.57 -22.34 -0.79
C PHE A 257 -6.45 -23.04 -1.55
N ALA A 258 -5.19 -22.82 -1.20
CA ALA A 258 -4.05 -23.47 -1.86
C ALA A 258 -4.11 -25.00 -1.74
N ARG A 259 -4.42 -25.53 -0.55
CA ARG A 259 -4.57 -26.97 -0.31
C ARG A 259 -5.71 -27.59 -1.15
N ALA A 260 -6.84 -26.89 -1.29
CA ALA A 260 -7.93 -27.35 -2.12
C ALA A 260 -7.55 -27.50 -3.61
N LEU A 261 -6.55 -26.75 -4.07
CA LEU A 261 -6.07 -26.75 -5.46
C LEU A 261 -4.91 -27.73 -5.72
N GLU A 262 -4.27 -28.32 -4.71
CA GLU A 262 -3.08 -29.17 -4.86
C GLU A 262 -3.25 -30.35 -5.84
N LYS A 263 -4.47 -30.89 -5.93
CA LYS A 263 -4.78 -32.04 -6.79
C LYS A 263 -4.96 -31.68 -8.27
N GLU A 264 -5.10 -30.40 -8.59
CA GLU A 264 -5.30 -29.94 -9.98
C GLU A 264 -3.94 -29.56 -10.61
N CYS A 265 -3.34 -30.51 -11.31
CA CYS A 265 -1.98 -30.37 -11.84
C CYS A 265 -1.81 -29.26 -12.90
N ARG A 266 -2.90 -28.71 -13.45
CA ARG A 266 -2.86 -27.58 -14.39
C ARG A 266 -2.73 -26.23 -13.66
N ILE A 267 -3.04 -26.18 -12.37
CA ILE A 267 -2.95 -24.96 -11.58
C ILE A 267 -1.57 -24.86 -10.94
N GLU A 268 -0.92 -23.74 -11.12
CA GLU A 268 0.33 -23.39 -10.45
C GLU A 268 0.07 -22.20 -9.52
N CYS A 269 0.07 -22.46 -8.21
CA CYS A 269 -0.10 -21.43 -7.18
C CYS A 269 1.25 -20.86 -6.76
N PHE A 270 1.33 -19.53 -6.63
CA PHE A 270 2.47 -18.85 -6.01
C PHE A 270 2.19 -18.71 -4.53
N THR A 271 2.66 -19.66 -3.73
CA THR A 271 2.40 -19.77 -2.29
C THR A 271 3.67 -19.77 -1.47
N HIS A 272 3.58 -19.18 -0.28
CA HIS A 272 4.63 -19.23 0.73
C HIS A 272 4.02 -19.08 2.13
N PRO A 273 4.55 -19.73 3.18
CA PRO A 273 3.99 -19.67 4.54
C PRO A 273 3.90 -18.26 5.14
N SER A 274 4.76 -17.32 4.71
CA SER A 274 4.79 -15.95 5.20
C SER A 274 3.99 -14.96 4.37
N GLN A 275 3.29 -15.38 3.27
CA GLN A 275 2.51 -14.45 2.46
C GLN A 275 1.30 -13.89 3.21
N THR A 276 0.80 -12.76 2.75
CA THR A 276 -0.43 -12.14 3.26
C THR A 276 -1.68 -12.71 2.58
N GLY A 277 -2.85 -12.09 2.74
CA GLY A 277 -4.14 -12.51 2.19
C GLY A 277 -4.25 -12.46 0.65
N VAL A 278 -3.15 -12.47 -0.09
CA VAL A 278 -3.11 -12.42 -1.56
C VAL A 278 -2.49 -13.68 -2.11
N LEU A 279 -3.20 -14.38 -3.00
CA LEU A 279 -2.69 -15.53 -3.73
C LEU A 279 -2.84 -15.32 -5.23
N SER A 280 -1.73 -15.39 -5.96
CA SER A 280 -1.71 -15.45 -7.42
C SER A 280 -1.49 -16.87 -7.90
N LEU A 281 -2.13 -17.20 -9.02
CA LEU A 281 -1.98 -18.48 -9.70
C LEU A 281 -1.97 -18.30 -11.21
N ARG A 282 -1.51 -19.31 -11.91
CA ARG A 282 -1.70 -19.46 -13.36
C ARG A 282 -2.22 -20.85 -13.70
N VAL A 283 -2.96 -20.95 -14.79
CA VAL A 283 -3.47 -22.21 -15.31
C VAL A 283 -2.71 -22.54 -16.59
N ARG A 284 -2.05 -23.69 -16.63
CA ARG A 284 -1.28 -24.12 -17.80
C ARG A 284 -2.21 -24.29 -19.03
N GLY A 285 -1.81 -23.65 -20.12
CA GLY A 285 -2.54 -23.69 -21.38
C GLY A 285 -3.77 -22.79 -21.47
N ALA A 286 -3.99 -21.90 -20.46
CA ALA A 286 -5.10 -20.95 -20.49
C ALA A 286 -4.64 -19.53 -20.15
N PRO A 287 -5.11 -18.49 -20.86
CA PRO A 287 -4.81 -17.09 -20.53
C PRO A 287 -5.54 -16.68 -19.26
N SER A 288 -4.86 -15.85 -18.44
CA SER A 288 -5.37 -15.39 -17.14
C SER A 288 -6.72 -14.68 -17.24
N GLU A 289 -6.94 -13.89 -18.29
CA GLU A 289 -8.19 -13.18 -18.56
C GLU A 289 -9.35 -14.10 -18.85
N GLY A 290 -9.10 -15.19 -19.58
CA GLY A 290 -10.12 -16.22 -19.89
C GLY A 290 -10.60 -16.93 -18.63
N ILE A 291 -9.67 -17.28 -17.73
CA ILE A 291 -9.98 -17.86 -16.42
C ILE A 291 -10.81 -16.86 -15.58
N ALA A 292 -10.38 -15.62 -15.48
CA ALA A 292 -11.10 -14.59 -14.70
C ALA A 292 -12.53 -14.36 -15.23
N GLN A 293 -12.73 -14.33 -16.54
CA GLN A 293 -14.06 -14.23 -17.14
C GLN A 293 -14.94 -15.45 -16.84
N ALA A 294 -14.38 -16.64 -16.89
CA ALA A 294 -15.12 -17.87 -16.57
C ALA A 294 -15.53 -17.90 -15.09
N LEU A 295 -14.65 -17.50 -14.19
CA LEU A 295 -14.92 -17.37 -12.76
C LEU A 295 -16.00 -16.31 -12.47
N ALA A 296 -15.91 -15.13 -13.11
CA ALA A 296 -16.88 -14.05 -12.95
C ALA A 296 -18.31 -14.48 -13.32
N ARG A 297 -18.48 -15.27 -14.41
CA ARG A 297 -19.79 -15.84 -14.79
C ARG A 297 -20.37 -16.77 -13.74
N ARG A 298 -19.56 -17.27 -12.83
CA ARG A 298 -19.95 -18.18 -11.74
C ARG A 298 -19.95 -17.49 -10.37
N GLY A 299 -19.86 -16.15 -10.35
CA GLY A 299 -19.94 -15.34 -9.13
C GLY A 299 -18.63 -15.22 -8.33
N VAL A 300 -17.49 -15.66 -8.89
CA VAL A 300 -16.18 -15.51 -8.25
C VAL A 300 -15.45 -14.31 -8.83
N ALA A 301 -15.29 -13.26 -8.03
CA ALA A 301 -14.62 -12.02 -8.41
C ALA A 301 -13.10 -12.14 -8.20
N VAL A 302 -12.35 -12.11 -9.29
CA VAL A 302 -10.88 -12.14 -9.27
C VAL A 302 -10.32 -11.06 -10.19
N ARG A 303 -9.03 -10.80 -10.08
CA ARG A 303 -8.32 -9.92 -11.02
C ARG A 303 -7.33 -10.75 -11.85
N ALA A 304 -7.22 -10.44 -13.15
CA ALA A 304 -6.27 -11.08 -14.06
C ALA A 304 -5.27 -10.08 -14.64
N GLY A 305 -4.18 -10.58 -15.20
CA GLY A 305 -3.16 -9.82 -15.92
C GLY A 305 -1.99 -9.40 -15.07
N LEU A 306 -1.46 -8.17 -15.31
CA LEU A 306 -0.23 -7.67 -14.68
C LEU A 306 -0.46 -6.84 -13.41
N HIS A 307 -1.69 -6.68 -12.94
CA HIS A 307 -2.06 -6.06 -11.65
C HIS A 307 -1.45 -4.67 -11.40
N CYS A 308 -1.14 -3.89 -12.45
CA CYS A 308 -0.41 -2.62 -12.36
C CYS A 308 1.00 -2.74 -11.74
N ALA A 309 1.61 -3.92 -11.79
CA ALA A 309 2.95 -4.20 -11.26
C ALA A 309 3.77 -5.04 -12.26
N PRO A 310 4.02 -4.54 -13.49
CA PRO A 310 4.76 -5.28 -14.51
C PRO A 310 6.18 -5.65 -14.04
N LEU A 311 6.80 -4.83 -13.18
CA LEU A 311 8.09 -5.13 -12.59
C LEU A 311 8.06 -6.39 -11.74
N ALA A 312 7.04 -6.55 -10.87
CA ALA A 312 6.85 -7.74 -10.05
C ALA A 312 6.69 -9.01 -10.92
N HIS A 313 5.96 -8.90 -12.03
CA HIS A 313 5.82 -10.01 -12.97
C HIS A 313 7.09 -10.35 -13.73
N ARG A 314 7.91 -9.33 -14.07
CA ARG A 314 9.23 -9.53 -14.68
C ARG A 314 10.17 -10.25 -13.74
N THR A 315 10.28 -9.77 -12.51
CA THR A 315 11.10 -10.38 -11.45
C THR A 315 10.69 -11.82 -11.15
N ALA A 316 9.38 -12.13 -11.13
CA ALA A 316 8.86 -13.46 -10.86
C ALA A 316 8.72 -14.35 -12.13
N GLY A 317 9.11 -13.90 -13.31
CA GLY A 317 9.03 -14.67 -14.56
C GLY A 317 7.61 -14.91 -15.06
N THR A 318 6.64 -14.09 -14.70
CA THR A 318 5.23 -14.21 -15.08
C THR A 318 4.75 -13.09 -16.03
N GLU A 319 5.64 -12.27 -16.56
CA GLU A 319 5.32 -11.10 -17.39
C GLU A 319 4.52 -11.46 -18.65
N ARG A 320 4.85 -12.60 -19.28
CA ARG A 320 4.21 -13.05 -20.52
C ARG A 320 2.82 -13.65 -20.34
N THR A 321 2.52 -14.18 -19.16
CA THR A 321 1.26 -14.86 -18.85
C THR A 321 0.32 -14.05 -17.98
N GLY A 322 0.85 -13.10 -17.23
CA GLY A 322 0.13 -12.54 -16.09
C GLY A 322 -0.23 -13.63 -15.06
N THR A 323 -1.10 -13.30 -14.15
CA THR A 323 -1.66 -14.23 -13.17
C THR A 323 -3.15 -13.95 -12.94
N VAL A 324 -3.86 -14.93 -12.40
CA VAL A 324 -5.17 -14.74 -11.77
C VAL A 324 -4.92 -14.56 -10.28
N ARG A 325 -5.36 -13.45 -9.72
CA ARG A 325 -5.16 -13.10 -8.30
C ARG A 325 -6.45 -13.22 -7.52
N PHE A 326 -6.40 -14.00 -6.47
CA PHE A 326 -7.39 -14.05 -5.39
C PHE A 326 -6.92 -13.16 -4.24
N SER A 327 -7.85 -12.47 -3.59
CA SER A 327 -7.57 -11.63 -2.44
C SER A 327 -8.57 -11.95 -1.36
N PHE A 328 -8.08 -12.29 -0.18
CA PHE A 328 -8.86 -12.63 1.01
C PHE A 328 -8.80 -11.45 1.98
N ALA A 329 -9.89 -11.20 2.67
CA ALA A 329 -10.02 -10.14 3.65
C ALA A 329 -10.64 -10.69 4.94
N HIS A 330 -10.67 -9.89 5.99
CA HIS A 330 -11.21 -10.31 7.30
C HIS A 330 -12.67 -10.79 7.24
N ASP A 331 -13.46 -10.28 6.31
CA ASP A 331 -14.86 -10.67 6.09
C ASP A 331 -15.05 -11.87 5.15
N SER A 332 -13.98 -12.40 4.56
CA SER A 332 -14.00 -13.63 3.77
C SER A 332 -14.19 -14.84 4.70
N THR A 333 -14.98 -15.84 4.25
CA THR A 333 -15.25 -17.05 5.03
C THR A 333 -14.59 -18.29 4.44
N ALA A 334 -14.39 -19.32 5.27
CA ALA A 334 -13.89 -20.62 4.83
C ALA A 334 -14.81 -21.25 3.76
N GLU A 335 -16.14 -21.13 3.94
CA GLU A 335 -17.14 -21.65 2.98
C GLU A 335 -17.02 -20.96 1.60
N GLN A 336 -16.88 -19.63 1.60
CA GLN A 336 -16.64 -18.87 0.35
C GLN A 336 -15.34 -19.29 -0.32
N THR A 337 -14.29 -19.52 0.47
CA THR A 337 -12.96 -19.94 0.02
C THR A 337 -13.01 -21.34 -0.63
N GLU A 338 -13.64 -22.30 0.04
CA GLU A 338 -13.83 -23.66 -0.48
C GLU A 338 -14.65 -23.64 -1.78
N ARG A 339 -15.75 -22.90 -1.78
CA ARG A 339 -16.61 -22.77 -2.97
C ARG A 339 -15.87 -22.13 -4.15
N ALA A 340 -15.03 -21.13 -3.92
CA ALA A 340 -14.22 -20.52 -4.97
C ALA A 340 -13.19 -21.51 -5.56
N ALA A 341 -12.58 -22.35 -4.70
CA ALA A 341 -11.65 -23.39 -5.15
C ALA A 341 -12.34 -24.46 -6.00
N GLU A 342 -13.52 -24.95 -5.58
CA GLU A 342 -14.33 -25.88 -6.36
C GLU A 342 -14.65 -25.33 -7.75
N ILE A 343 -15.16 -24.08 -7.79
CA ILE A 343 -15.51 -23.41 -9.05
C ILE A 343 -14.30 -23.28 -9.97
N LEU A 344 -13.14 -22.95 -9.44
CA LEU A 344 -11.90 -22.86 -10.20
C LEU A 344 -11.50 -24.24 -10.76
N CYS A 345 -11.50 -25.30 -9.94
CA CYS A 345 -11.18 -26.66 -10.39
C CYS A 345 -12.11 -27.14 -11.48
N GLU A 346 -13.44 -26.92 -11.35
CA GLU A 346 -14.42 -27.26 -12.37
C GLU A 346 -14.21 -26.45 -13.66
N THR A 347 -13.89 -25.16 -13.54
CA THR A 347 -13.57 -24.27 -14.66
C THR A 347 -12.38 -24.83 -15.44
N VAL A 348 -11.31 -25.22 -14.74
CA VAL A 348 -10.10 -25.76 -15.36
C VAL A 348 -10.31 -27.08 -16.01
N LYS A 349 -11.16 -27.99 -15.46
CA LYS A 349 -11.49 -29.28 -16.06
C LYS A 349 -12.27 -29.14 -17.37
N ASN A 350 -13.02 -28.05 -17.53
CA ASN A 350 -13.90 -27.82 -18.71
C ASN A 350 -13.17 -26.96 -19.79
N LEU A 351 -11.87 -26.70 -19.65
CA LEU A 351 -10.98 -26.10 -20.66
C LEU A 351 -10.27 -27.18 -21.50
#